data_0ec291471c12d2907e1fc32f6e169464
#
_entry.id   0ec291471c12d2907e1fc32f6e169464
#
_cell.length_a   1.000
_cell.length_b   1.000
_cell.length_c   1.000
_cell.angle_alpha   90.00
_cell.angle_beta   90.00
_cell.angle_gamma   90.00
#
_symmetry.space_group_name_H-M   'P 1'
#
loop_
_entity.id
_entity.type
_entity.pdbx_description
1 polymer ?
#
loop_
_entity_poly.entity_id
_entity_poly.type
_entity_poly.pdbx_seq_one_letter_code
_entity_poly.pdbx_strand_id
1 'polypeptide(L)'
;MCPYILDGLLMNDAGRRVRQHFADTGGFTDHVFAACSLLGYRFAPRIRDLPQKRLYAFNPGATPANVRGLIGGKINEPLIERNWPDILRVTATIAAGIVAPSQILRKLASYPRQNELALALREVGRIERTLFMIDWILDASLQRQAQIGLNKGEAHHALKRAISFHRRGEIRDRSGEGQHYRIAGMNLLAAIIIFWNTMKLGEVVNSRAVGGTAIPPDLLAHVGLKGRGNTPTLWRLSHLGGRAARTEGAMVYESPKTSRVRDG
;
A
#
# COMPACT_ATOMS: atom_id res chain seq x y z
N MET A 1 4.11 4.65 -14.10
CA MET A 1 3.21 5.52 -13.30
C MET A 1 2.06 4.67 -12.81
N CYS A 2 1.72 4.73 -11.53
CA CYS A 2 0.59 3.97 -10.98
C CYS A 2 -0.61 4.92 -10.75
N PRO A 3 -1.33 5.32 -11.81
CA PRO A 3 -2.39 6.32 -11.72
C PRO A 3 -3.61 5.87 -10.91
N TYR A 4 -3.76 4.56 -10.70
CA TYR A 4 -4.91 3.95 -10.02
C TYR A 4 -4.86 4.00 -8.49
N ILE A 5 -3.74 4.45 -7.90
CA ILE A 5 -3.62 4.58 -6.44
C ILE A 5 -4.71 5.51 -5.90
N LEU A 6 -4.87 6.66 -6.53
CA LEU A 6 -5.85 7.66 -6.11
C LEU A 6 -7.30 7.25 -6.38
N ASP A 7 -7.55 6.48 -7.46
CA ASP A 7 -8.89 5.92 -7.70
C ASP A 7 -9.32 5.04 -6.52
N GLY A 8 -8.42 4.18 -6.04
CA GLY A 8 -8.68 3.32 -4.88
C GLY A 8 -8.90 4.09 -3.58
N LEU A 9 -8.27 5.27 -3.42
CA LEU A 9 -8.43 6.10 -2.22
C LEU A 9 -9.73 6.91 -2.25
N LEU A 10 -10.07 7.49 -3.40
CA LEU A 10 -11.20 8.42 -3.52
C LEU A 10 -12.54 7.73 -3.79
N MET A 11 -12.52 6.62 -4.53
CA MET A 11 -13.75 5.89 -4.89
C MET A 11 -14.18 4.87 -3.82
N ASN A 12 -13.46 4.79 -2.71
CA ASN A 12 -13.78 3.87 -1.62
C ASN A 12 -14.22 4.68 -0.39
N ASP A 13 -15.37 4.35 0.18
CA ASP A 13 -15.87 4.99 1.41
C ASP A 13 -14.88 4.87 2.58
N ALA A 14 -14.12 3.78 2.63
CA ALA A 14 -13.03 3.62 3.59
C ALA A 14 -11.84 4.58 3.31
N GLY A 15 -11.66 5.03 2.08
CA GLY A 15 -10.59 5.93 1.67
C GLY A 15 -10.62 7.27 2.39
N ARG A 16 -11.82 7.77 2.72
CA ARG A 16 -12.00 9.01 3.50
C ARG A 16 -11.37 8.97 4.90
N ARG A 17 -11.11 7.78 5.44
CA ARG A 17 -10.46 7.55 6.74
C ARG A 17 -8.94 7.31 6.61
N VAL A 18 -8.45 7.11 5.39
CA VAL A 18 -7.04 6.88 5.12
C VAL A 18 -6.30 8.20 5.16
N ARG A 19 -5.38 8.37 6.09
CA ARG A 19 -4.52 9.56 6.17
C ARG A 19 -3.18 9.37 5.47
N GLN A 20 -2.68 8.14 5.44
CA GLN A 20 -1.37 7.80 4.90
C GLN A 20 -1.48 6.57 4.00
N HIS A 21 -0.89 6.65 2.82
CA HIS A 21 -0.88 5.58 1.83
C HIS A 21 0.55 5.09 1.60
N PHE A 22 0.78 3.82 1.89
CA PHE A 22 2.05 3.16 1.63
C PHE A 22 2.04 2.51 0.25
N ALA A 23 3.12 2.67 -0.50
CA ALA A 23 3.28 2.06 -1.81
C ALA A 23 4.70 1.51 -1.99
N ASP A 24 4.84 0.56 -2.91
CA ASP A 24 6.16 0.13 -3.37
C ASP A 24 6.79 1.21 -4.28
N THR A 25 8.05 1.04 -4.57
CA THR A 25 8.90 1.95 -5.38
C THR A 25 8.27 2.32 -6.72
N GLY A 26 7.42 1.46 -7.29
CA GLY A 26 6.71 1.73 -8.55
C GLY A 26 5.77 2.95 -8.55
N GLY A 27 5.34 3.41 -7.36
CA GLY A 27 4.53 4.62 -7.19
C GLY A 27 5.33 5.90 -7.00
N PHE A 28 6.67 5.84 -6.89
CA PHE A 28 7.53 6.97 -6.59
C PHE A 28 7.69 7.92 -7.78
N THR A 29 6.66 8.72 -8.06
CA THR A 29 6.66 9.72 -9.13
C THR A 29 6.18 11.08 -8.63
N ASP A 30 6.73 12.17 -9.19
CA ASP A 30 6.39 13.54 -8.79
C ASP A 30 4.89 13.82 -8.88
N HIS A 31 4.24 13.39 -9.95
CA HIS A 31 2.81 13.61 -10.15
C HIS A 31 1.93 12.93 -9.10
N VAL A 32 2.33 11.74 -8.60
CA VAL A 32 1.59 11.06 -7.54
C VAL A 32 1.79 11.76 -6.21
N PHE A 33 3.00 12.25 -5.91
CA PHE A 33 3.24 13.06 -4.73
C PHE A 33 2.38 14.32 -4.74
N ALA A 34 2.39 15.08 -5.84
CA ALA A 34 1.56 16.27 -5.98
C ALA A 34 0.07 15.96 -5.78
N ALA A 35 -0.44 14.98 -6.51
CA ALA A 35 -1.87 14.67 -6.48
C ALA A 35 -2.33 14.16 -5.10
N CYS A 36 -1.51 13.34 -4.41
CA CYS A 36 -1.83 12.90 -3.05
C CYS A 36 -1.86 14.07 -2.08
N SER A 37 -0.84 14.94 -2.10
CA SER A 37 -0.74 16.10 -1.21
C SER A 37 -1.90 17.07 -1.41
N LEU A 38 -2.18 17.45 -2.66
CA LEU A 38 -3.29 18.35 -3.00
C LEU A 38 -4.67 17.81 -2.60
N LEU A 39 -4.83 16.49 -2.51
CA LEU A 39 -6.05 15.80 -2.08
C LEU A 39 -6.06 15.49 -0.57
N GLY A 40 -5.04 15.91 0.18
CA GLY A 40 -4.97 15.74 1.62
C GLY A 40 -4.49 14.36 2.09
N TYR A 41 -3.90 13.55 1.20
CA TYR A 41 -3.32 12.26 1.55
C TYR A 41 -1.80 12.34 1.72
N ARG A 42 -1.27 11.78 2.79
CA ARG A 42 0.18 11.59 2.93
C ARG A 42 0.60 10.35 2.14
N PHE A 43 1.32 10.57 1.05
CA PHE A 43 1.89 9.50 0.25
C PHE A 43 3.25 9.08 0.80
N ALA A 44 3.41 7.83 1.18
CA ALA A 44 4.60 7.30 1.85
C ALA A 44 5.13 6.03 1.13
N PRO A 45 5.67 6.16 -0.08
CA PRO A 45 6.24 5.04 -0.81
C PRO A 45 7.56 4.61 -0.21
N ARG A 46 7.89 3.31 -0.32
CA ARG A 46 9.22 2.83 0.02
C ARG A 46 10.25 3.40 -0.97
N ILE A 47 11.30 4.01 -0.45
CA ILE A 47 12.41 4.48 -1.27
C ILE A 47 13.41 3.34 -1.45
N ARG A 48 13.63 2.93 -2.71
CA ARG A 48 14.72 2.05 -3.11
C ARG A 48 15.82 2.91 -3.74
N ASP A 49 17.06 2.52 -3.57
CA ASP A 49 18.23 3.19 -4.16
C ASP A 49 18.30 4.68 -3.80
N LEU A 50 18.14 4.97 -2.50
CA LEU A 50 18.17 6.34 -1.95
C LEU A 50 19.37 7.18 -2.43
N PRO A 51 20.62 6.65 -2.58
CA PRO A 51 21.75 7.42 -3.07
C PRO A 51 21.58 7.96 -4.50
N GLN A 52 20.72 7.33 -5.30
CA GLN A 52 20.44 7.76 -6.67
C GLN A 52 19.31 8.81 -6.75
N LYS A 53 18.57 9.01 -5.66
CA LYS A 53 17.50 10.00 -5.61
C LYS A 53 18.09 11.39 -5.37
N ARG A 54 17.39 12.40 -5.88
CA ARG A 54 17.80 13.79 -5.75
C ARG A 54 16.70 14.63 -5.12
N LEU A 55 17.12 15.55 -4.26
CA LEU A 55 16.28 16.59 -3.68
C LEU A 55 16.19 17.76 -4.64
N TYR A 56 15.19 18.61 -4.46
CA TYR A 56 15.03 19.84 -5.23
C TYR A 56 14.91 21.02 -4.29
N ALA A 57 15.42 22.18 -4.71
CA ALA A 57 15.40 23.39 -3.89
C ALA A 57 14.96 24.60 -4.73
N PHE A 58 14.33 25.58 -4.09
CA PHE A 58 14.01 26.85 -4.72
C PHE A 58 15.27 27.65 -5.04
N ASN A 59 16.25 27.60 -4.15
CA ASN A 59 17.56 28.21 -4.37
C ASN A 59 18.68 27.21 -4.07
N PRO A 60 19.14 26.45 -5.07
CA PRO A 60 20.25 25.50 -4.91
C PRO A 60 21.55 26.13 -4.42
N GLY A 61 21.79 27.41 -4.76
CA GLY A 61 23.01 28.15 -4.36
C GLY A 61 23.06 28.45 -2.85
N ALA A 62 21.91 28.62 -2.21
CA ALA A 62 21.80 28.85 -0.77
C ALA A 62 21.86 27.56 0.06
N THR A 63 21.96 26.40 -0.59
CA THR A 63 22.00 25.09 0.10
C THR A 63 23.37 24.89 0.78
N PRO A 64 23.41 24.43 2.04
CA PRO A 64 24.65 24.14 2.74
C PRO A 64 25.56 23.16 1.97
N ALA A 65 26.86 23.34 2.07
CA ALA A 65 27.84 22.57 1.27
C ALA A 65 27.73 21.07 1.44
N ASN A 66 27.44 20.59 2.67
CA ASN A 66 27.30 19.18 3.02
C ASN A 66 26.09 18.47 2.38
N VAL A 67 25.05 19.20 1.99
CA VAL A 67 23.86 18.63 1.34
C VAL A 67 23.73 19.02 -0.14
N ARG A 68 24.59 19.91 -0.63
CA ARG A 68 24.55 20.40 -2.01
C ARG A 68 24.65 19.26 -3.05
N GLY A 69 25.45 18.22 -2.78
CA GLY A 69 25.57 17.04 -3.63
C GLY A 69 24.30 16.20 -3.78
N LEU A 70 23.31 16.39 -2.88
CA LEU A 70 22.01 15.72 -2.94
C LEU A 70 21.00 16.49 -3.79
N ILE A 71 21.28 17.76 -4.13
CA ILE A 71 20.37 18.60 -4.91
C ILE A 71 20.49 18.25 -6.39
N GLY A 72 19.38 17.86 -7.00
CA GLY A 72 19.30 17.49 -8.43
C GLY A 72 18.85 18.62 -9.34
N GLY A 73 18.36 19.74 -8.78
CA GLY A 73 17.92 20.87 -9.56
C GLY A 73 17.10 21.91 -8.80
N LYS A 74 16.75 22.96 -9.53
CA LYS A 74 15.94 24.06 -9.04
C LYS A 74 14.45 23.78 -9.27
N ILE A 75 13.59 24.17 -8.34
CA ILE A 75 12.14 24.19 -8.49
C ILE A 75 11.76 25.41 -9.31
N ASN A 76 10.89 25.24 -10.30
CA ASN A 76 10.39 26.32 -11.14
C ASN A 76 9.13 26.92 -10.50
N GLU A 77 9.35 27.80 -9.52
CA GLU A 77 8.28 28.50 -8.78
C GLU A 77 7.36 29.35 -9.70
N PRO A 78 7.88 30.17 -10.65
CA PRO A 78 7.02 30.94 -11.55
C PRO A 78 6.09 30.08 -12.42
N LEU A 79 6.50 28.85 -12.73
CA LEU A 79 5.67 27.91 -13.46
C LEU A 79 4.49 27.41 -12.61
N ILE A 80 4.75 27.14 -11.33
CA ILE A 80 3.72 26.75 -10.36
C ILE A 80 2.71 27.89 -10.21
N GLU A 81 3.17 29.11 -9.95
CA GLU A 81 2.34 30.28 -9.72
C GLU A 81 1.39 30.54 -10.89
N ARG A 82 1.90 30.58 -12.12
CA ARG A 82 1.07 30.79 -13.31
C ARG A 82 -0.01 29.75 -13.52
N ASN A 83 0.28 28.48 -13.16
CA ASN A 83 -0.64 27.36 -13.35
C ASN A 83 -1.44 27.01 -12.09
N TRP A 84 -1.25 27.74 -10.99
CA TRP A 84 -1.89 27.41 -9.72
C TRP A 84 -3.42 27.37 -9.79
N PRO A 85 -4.11 28.31 -10.46
CA PRO A 85 -5.55 28.22 -10.63
C PRO A 85 -6.02 26.96 -11.34
N ASP A 86 -5.27 26.49 -12.34
CA ASP A 86 -5.59 25.27 -13.09
C ASP A 86 -5.29 24.00 -12.29
N ILE A 87 -4.23 24.00 -11.48
CA ILE A 87 -3.92 22.93 -10.52
C ILE A 87 -5.08 22.80 -9.54
N LEU A 88 -5.55 23.90 -8.94
CA LEU A 88 -6.68 23.87 -8.01
C LEU A 88 -7.97 23.41 -8.67
N ARG A 89 -8.24 23.83 -9.92
CA ARG A 89 -9.43 23.42 -10.67
C ARG A 89 -9.43 21.91 -10.91
N VAL A 90 -8.30 21.36 -11.36
CA VAL A 90 -8.14 19.91 -11.55
C VAL A 90 -8.29 19.17 -10.22
N THR A 91 -7.68 19.65 -9.17
CA THR A 91 -7.78 19.05 -7.83
C THR A 91 -9.22 19.03 -7.34
N ALA A 92 -9.94 20.16 -7.46
CA ALA A 92 -11.35 20.26 -7.09
C ALA A 92 -12.24 19.30 -7.92
N THR A 93 -11.98 19.18 -9.22
CA THR A 93 -12.70 18.25 -10.11
C THR A 93 -12.52 16.80 -9.69
N ILE A 94 -11.31 16.44 -9.29
CA ILE A 94 -11.00 15.11 -8.75
C ILE A 94 -11.67 14.90 -7.40
N ALA A 95 -11.54 15.87 -6.48
CA ALA A 95 -12.13 15.80 -5.14
C ALA A 95 -13.66 15.69 -5.16
N ALA A 96 -14.29 16.34 -6.13
CA ALA A 96 -15.73 16.26 -6.37
C ALA A 96 -16.19 14.93 -7.01
N GLY A 97 -15.26 14.04 -7.37
CA GLY A 97 -15.56 12.75 -8.02
C GLY A 97 -16.09 12.87 -9.46
N ILE A 98 -15.96 14.04 -10.10
CA ILE A 98 -16.45 14.28 -11.46
C ILE A 98 -15.63 13.48 -12.48
N VAL A 99 -14.32 13.37 -12.25
CA VAL A 99 -13.41 12.62 -13.12
C VAL A 99 -12.48 11.75 -12.27
N ALA A 100 -12.26 10.52 -12.71
CA ALA A 100 -11.32 9.62 -12.04
C ALA A 100 -9.88 10.18 -12.11
N PRO A 101 -9.14 10.20 -10.99
CA PRO A 101 -7.76 10.66 -10.94
C PRO A 101 -6.86 10.01 -11.98
N SER A 102 -7.02 8.70 -12.20
CA SER A 102 -6.24 7.95 -13.18
C SER A 102 -6.42 8.44 -14.60
N GLN A 103 -7.60 8.93 -14.97
CA GLN A 103 -7.88 9.48 -16.30
C GLN A 103 -7.12 10.80 -16.50
N ILE A 104 -7.18 11.69 -15.51
CA ILE A 104 -6.48 12.98 -15.56
C ILE A 104 -4.96 12.75 -15.58
N LEU A 105 -4.43 11.94 -14.66
CA LEU A 105 -2.99 11.69 -14.60
C LEU A 105 -2.45 11.05 -15.89
N ARG A 106 -3.21 10.15 -16.52
CA ARG A 106 -2.85 9.58 -17.83
C ARG A 106 -2.86 10.63 -18.92
N LYS A 107 -3.87 11.48 -18.96
CA LYS A 107 -3.96 12.57 -19.95
C LYS A 107 -2.80 13.55 -19.80
N LEU A 108 -2.47 13.95 -18.58
CA LEU A 108 -1.30 14.80 -18.29
C LEU A 108 0.02 14.12 -18.68
N ALA A 109 0.11 12.80 -18.51
CA ALA A 109 1.30 12.03 -18.86
C ALA A 109 1.46 11.83 -20.38
N SER A 110 0.40 11.93 -21.19
CA SER A 110 0.45 11.69 -22.62
C SER A 110 1.23 12.77 -23.39
N TYR A 111 1.29 14.00 -22.86
CA TYR A 111 1.99 15.13 -23.50
C TYR A 111 2.90 15.87 -22.50
N PRO A 112 3.91 15.20 -21.92
CA PRO A 112 4.64 15.71 -20.75
C PRO A 112 5.50 16.95 -21.04
N ARG A 113 5.81 17.25 -22.31
CA ARG A 113 6.63 18.39 -22.72
C ARG A 113 5.84 19.59 -23.22
N GLN A 114 4.60 19.40 -23.62
CA GLN A 114 3.76 20.44 -24.24
C GLN A 114 2.66 20.94 -23.31
N ASN A 115 2.45 20.28 -22.17
CA ASN A 115 1.41 20.63 -21.21
C ASN A 115 2.03 21.35 -20.00
N GLU A 116 1.92 22.67 -19.94
CA GLU A 116 2.44 23.49 -18.82
C GLU A 116 1.86 23.05 -17.47
N LEU A 117 0.58 22.68 -17.43
CA LEU A 117 -0.06 22.17 -16.22
C LEU A 117 0.59 20.89 -15.72
N ALA A 118 0.94 19.96 -16.63
CA ALA A 118 1.64 18.73 -16.26
C ALA A 118 3.04 19.03 -15.71
N LEU A 119 3.74 20.01 -16.31
CA LEU A 119 5.04 20.47 -15.84
C LEU A 119 4.93 21.14 -14.47
N ALA A 120 3.94 22.03 -14.27
CA ALA A 120 3.71 22.69 -13.00
C ALA A 120 3.34 21.69 -11.89
N LEU A 121 2.47 20.73 -12.17
CA LEU A 121 2.12 19.65 -11.23
C LEU A 121 3.34 18.81 -10.85
N ARG A 122 4.25 18.57 -11.80
CA ARG A 122 5.51 17.90 -11.53
C ARG A 122 6.40 18.70 -10.57
N GLU A 123 6.46 20.03 -10.73
CA GLU A 123 7.22 20.89 -9.82
C GLU A 123 6.65 20.86 -8.40
N VAL A 124 5.32 20.92 -8.24
CA VAL A 124 4.65 20.71 -6.93
C VAL A 124 5.03 19.35 -6.35
N GLY A 125 5.01 18.31 -7.17
CA GLY A 125 5.41 16.97 -6.73
C GLY A 125 6.87 16.85 -6.33
N ARG A 126 7.77 17.62 -6.93
CA ARG A 126 9.18 17.71 -6.52
C ARG A 126 9.33 18.29 -5.12
N ILE A 127 8.51 19.30 -4.77
CA ILE A 127 8.47 19.85 -3.41
C ILE A 127 8.08 18.75 -2.43
N GLU A 128 6.91 18.15 -2.63
CA GLU A 128 6.36 17.13 -1.73
C GLU A 128 7.28 15.91 -1.60
N ARG A 129 7.83 15.46 -2.73
CA ARG A 129 8.81 14.37 -2.73
C ARG A 129 10.06 14.71 -1.95
N THR A 130 10.56 15.94 -2.07
CA THR A 130 11.75 16.38 -1.34
C THR A 130 11.49 16.39 0.16
N LEU A 131 10.34 16.95 0.60
CA LEU A 131 9.93 16.93 2.00
C LEU A 131 9.82 15.51 2.52
N PHE A 132 9.15 14.62 1.78
CA PHE A 132 9.05 13.21 2.14
C PHE A 132 10.42 12.52 2.23
N MET A 133 11.34 12.80 1.30
CA MET A 133 12.69 12.22 1.33
C MET A 133 13.48 12.68 2.55
N ILE A 134 13.32 13.92 2.98
CA ILE A 134 13.93 14.44 4.20
C ILE A 134 13.35 13.70 5.42
N ASP A 135 12.02 13.60 5.53
CA ASP A 135 11.36 12.82 6.58
C ASP A 135 11.85 11.38 6.59
N TRP A 136 11.97 10.76 5.41
CA TRP A 136 12.44 9.38 5.28
C TRP A 136 13.85 9.16 5.80
N ILE A 137 14.74 10.14 5.59
CA ILE A 137 16.15 10.07 6.06
C ILE A 137 16.21 10.28 7.58
N LEU A 138 15.42 11.21 8.11
CA LEU A 138 15.46 11.61 9.51
C LEU A 138 14.65 10.71 10.45
N ASP A 139 13.60 10.07 9.94
CA ASP A 139 12.66 9.29 10.75
C ASP A 139 12.69 7.78 10.42
N ALA A 140 13.45 7.03 11.21
CA ALA A 140 13.47 5.57 11.11
C ALA A 140 12.12 4.91 11.44
N SER A 141 11.22 5.60 12.16
CA SER A 141 9.88 5.08 12.45
C SER A 141 9.01 5.08 11.19
N LEU A 142 9.13 6.09 10.35
CA LEU A 142 8.46 6.18 9.05
C LEU A 142 8.88 5.02 8.12
N GLN A 143 10.18 4.71 8.09
CA GLN A 143 10.69 3.56 7.32
C GLN A 143 10.09 2.24 7.80
N ARG A 144 10.02 2.03 9.11
CA ARG A 144 9.38 0.83 9.71
C ARG A 144 7.90 0.76 9.41
N GLN A 145 7.16 1.87 9.52
CA GLN A 145 5.74 1.94 9.20
C GLN A 145 5.49 1.60 7.72
N ALA A 146 6.28 2.14 6.79
CA ALA A 146 6.19 1.81 5.38
C ALA A 146 6.44 0.31 5.12
N GLN A 147 7.44 -0.28 5.77
CA GLN A 147 7.71 -1.71 5.65
C GLN A 147 6.56 -2.57 6.20
N ILE A 148 5.97 -2.19 7.35
CA ILE A 148 4.80 -2.86 7.92
C ILE A 148 3.60 -2.77 6.97
N GLY A 149 3.34 -1.59 6.40
CA GLY A 149 2.26 -1.37 5.43
C GLY A 149 2.42 -2.24 4.18
N LEU A 150 3.63 -2.30 3.63
CA LEU A 150 3.95 -3.16 2.48
C LEU A 150 3.82 -4.65 2.80
N ASN A 151 4.29 -5.09 3.97
CA ASN A 151 4.14 -6.48 4.41
C ASN A 151 2.66 -6.90 4.50
N LYS A 152 1.76 -6.00 4.95
CA LYS A 152 0.31 -6.24 4.96
C LYS A 152 -0.23 -6.43 3.53
N GLY A 153 0.20 -5.60 2.59
CA GLY A 153 -0.15 -5.74 1.17
C GLY A 153 0.32 -7.08 0.59
N GLU A 154 1.58 -7.45 0.86
CA GLU A 154 2.13 -8.74 0.42
C GLU A 154 1.38 -9.94 1.02
N ALA A 155 1.02 -9.87 2.31
CA ALA A 155 0.22 -10.90 2.96
C ALA A 155 -1.17 -11.04 2.33
N HIS A 156 -1.82 -9.91 1.99
CA HIS A 156 -3.10 -9.91 1.27
C HIS A 156 -2.98 -10.53 -0.13
N HIS A 157 -1.92 -10.22 -0.88
CA HIS A 157 -1.65 -10.87 -2.16
C HIS A 157 -1.37 -12.37 -2.02
N ALA A 158 -0.66 -12.78 -0.96
CA ALA A 158 -0.42 -14.19 -0.67
C ALA A 158 -1.73 -14.92 -0.36
N LEU A 159 -2.63 -14.31 0.42
CA LEU A 159 -3.96 -14.86 0.69
C LEU A 159 -4.76 -15.03 -0.60
N LYS A 160 -4.80 -14.03 -1.48
CA LYS A 160 -5.50 -14.13 -2.77
C LYS A 160 -4.95 -15.27 -3.63
N ARG A 161 -3.64 -15.44 -3.69
CA ARG A 161 -3.03 -16.57 -4.40
C ARG A 161 -3.40 -17.92 -3.77
N ALA A 162 -3.51 -17.99 -2.44
CA ALA A 162 -3.90 -19.22 -1.74
C ALA A 162 -5.38 -19.59 -1.96
N ILE A 163 -6.26 -18.62 -2.08
CA ILE A 163 -7.67 -18.80 -2.38
C ILE A 163 -7.88 -19.26 -3.84
N SER A 164 -7.03 -18.80 -4.73
CA SER A 164 -7.10 -19.15 -6.16
C SER A 164 -6.53 -20.54 -6.41
N PHE A 165 -7.39 -21.55 -6.46
CA PHE A 165 -7.00 -22.95 -6.64
C PHE A 165 -6.28 -23.24 -7.96
N HIS A 166 -6.62 -22.49 -9.01
CA HIS A 166 -6.04 -22.70 -10.32
C HIS A 166 -5.08 -21.56 -10.66
N ARG A 167 -3.94 -21.94 -11.25
CA ARG A 167 -3.00 -21.02 -11.92
C ARG A 167 -2.49 -19.88 -11.05
N ARG A 168 -2.39 -20.09 -9.74
CA ARG A 168 -1.84 -19.10 -8.78
C ARG A 168 -2.56 -17.74 -8.80
N GLY A 169 -3.84 -17.68 -9.18
CA GLY A 169 -4.61 -16.45 -9.26
C GLY A 169 -4.49 -15.70 -10.58
N GLU A 170 -3.91 -16.29 -11.59
CA GLU A 170 -3.84 -15.71 -12.93
C GLU A 170 -5.25 -15.66 -13.56
N ILE A 171 -5.68 -14.44 -13.91
CA ILE A 171 -6.98 -14.21 -14.56
C ILE A 171 -6.75 -14.17 -16.07
N ARG A 172 -7.30 -15.15 -16.78
CA ARG A 172 -7.17 -15.31 -18.25
C ARG A 172 -8.44 -15.00 -19.01
N ASP A 173 -9.45 -14.41 -18.35
CA ASP A 173 -10.64 -14.01 -19.07
C ASP A 173 -10.32 -12.96 -20.09
N ARG A 174 -10.83 -13.14 -21.31
CA ARG A 174 -10.62 -12.19 -22.40
C ARG A 174 -11.54 -10.98 -22.31
N SER A 175 -12.67 -11.10 -21.59
CA SER A 175 -13.59 -9.98 -21.37
C SER A 175 -13.18 -9.19 -20.12
N GLY A 176 -13.17 -7.87 -20.23
CA GLY A 176 -12.92 -6.99 -19.08
C GLY A 176 -13.95 -7.18 -17.97
N GLU A 177 -15.20 -7.48 -18.32
CA GLU A 177 -16.28 -7.75 -17.38
C GLU A 177 -16.02 -9.03 -16.58
N GLY A 178 -15.64 -10.12 -17.22
CA GLY A 178 -15.29 -11.38 -16.54
C GLY A 178 -14.09 -11.22 -15.61
N GLN A 179 -13.11 -10.39 -15.99
CA GLN A 179 -11.98 -10.05 -15.11
C GLN A 179 -12.45 -9.31 -13.86
N HIS A 180 -13.34 -8.32 -14.00
CA HIS A 180 -13.87 -7.55 -12.88
C HIS A 180 -14.66 -8.43 -11.91
N TYR A 181 -15.54 -9.30 -12.39
CA TYR A 181 -16.30 -10.22 -11.53
C TYR A 181 -15.38 -11.16 -10.75
N ARG A 182 -14.34 -11.72 -11.37
CA ARG A 182 -13.37 -12.58 -10.67
C ARG A 182 -12.57 -11.82 -9.63
N ILE A 183 -12.11 -10.61 -9.95
CA ILE A 183 -11.39 -9.76 -9.00
C ILE A 183 -12.30 -9.40 -7.82
N ALA A 184 -13.55 -9.01 -8.08
CA ALA A 184 -14.52 -8.67 -7.05
C ALA A 184 -14.82 -9.88 -6.14
N GLY A 185 -15.05 -11.06 -6.72
CA GLY A 185 -15.27 -12.30 -5.97
C GLY A 185 -14.06 -12.68 -5.10
N MET A 186 -12.84 -12.59 -5.64
CA MET A 186 -11.62 -12.82 -4.85
C MET A 186 -11.44 -11.81 -3.73
N ASN A 187 -11.77 -10.54 -3.98
CA ASN A 187 -11.70 -9.50 -2.96
C ASN A 187 -12.70 -9.76 -1.83
N LEU A 188 -13.93 -10.11 -2.18
CA LEU A 188 -14.98 -10.44 -1.20
C LEU A 188 -14.56 -11.66 -0.35
N LEU A 189 -14.12 -12.72 -0.98
CA LEU A 189 -13.70 -13.93 -0.26
C LEU A 189 -12.50 -13.64 0.66
N ALA A 190 -11.50 -12.89 0.19
CA ALA A 190 -10.38 -12.46 1.03
C ALA A 190 -10.85 -11.62 2.21
N ALA A 191 -11.80 -10.69 2.00
CA ALA A 191 -12.36 -9.86 3.06
C ALA A 191 -13.09 -10.68 4.12
N ILE A 192 -13.91 -11.67 3.71
CA ILE A 192 -14.61 -12.59 4.62
C ILE A 192 -13.60 -13.37 5.49
N ILE A 193 -12.54 -13.89 4.88
CA ILE A 193 -11.52 -14.66 5.62
C ILE A 193 -10.76 -13.75 6.60
N ILE A 194 -10.40 -12.53 6.19
CA ILE A 194 -9.73 -11.57 7.07
C ILE A 194 -10.64 -11.18 8.24
N PHE A 195 -11.90 -10.89 7.95
CA PHE A 195 -12.90 -10.54 8.97
C PHE A 195 -13.06 -11.67 9.99
N TRP A 196 -13.27 -12.90 9.52
CA TRP A 196 -13.43 -14.07 10.38
C TRP A 196 -12.19 -14.31 11.26
N ASN A 197 -11.00 -14.23 10.68
CA ASN A 197 -9.74 -14.36 11.43
C ASN A 197 -9.60 -13.26 12.49
N THR A 198 -9.98 -12.03 12.18
CA THR A 198 -9.91 -10.90 13.10
C THR A 198 -10.88 -11.10 14.27
N MET A 199 -12.11 -11.55 14.00
CA MET A 199 -13.09 -11.87 15.03
C MET A 199 -12.60 -13.00 15.96
N LYS A 200 -12.10 -14.10 15.38
CA LYS A 200 -11.58 -15.23 16.15
C LYS A 200 -10.34 -14.88 16.97
N LEU A 201 -9.44 -14.07 16.44
CA LEU A 201 -8.30 -13.56 17.20
C LEU A 201 -8.77 -12.71 18.39
N GLY A 202 -9.76 -11.83 18.19
CA GLY A 202 -10.36 -11.03 19.25
C GLY A 202 -10.96 -11.89 20.36
N GLU A 203 -11.73 -12.94 19.98
CA GLU A 203 -12.29 -13.90 20.94
C GLU A 203 -11.19 -14.59 21.79
N VAL A 204 -10.12 -15.06 21.14
CA VAL A 204 -8.98 -15.70 21.83
C VAL A 204 -8.26 -14.74 22.78
N VAL A 205 -8.02 -13.51 22.32
CA VAL A 205 -7.36 -12.48 23.15
C VAL A 205 -8.21 -12.17 24.39
N ASN A 206 -9.52 -11.96 24.20
CA ASN A 206 -10.45 -11.68 25.29
C ASN A 206 -10.55 -12.85 26.27
N SER A 207 -10.68 -14.08 25.77
CA SER A 207 -10.73 -15.28 26.61
C SER A 207 -9.47 -15.44 27.46
N ARG A 208 -8.29 -15.17 26.88
CA ARG A 208 -7.02 -15.21 27.63
C ARG A 208 -6.93 -14.11 28.68
N ALA A 209 -7.40 -12.91 28.36
CA ALA A 209 -7.43 -11.80 29.31
C ALA A 209 -8.34 -12.11 30.53
N VAL A 210 -9.53 -12.68 30.27
CA VAL A 210 -10.47 -13.11 31.33
C VAL A 210 -9.86 -14.25 32.17
N GLY A 211 -9.09 -15.17 31.56
CA GLY A 211 -8.39 -16.25 32.24
C GLY A 211 -7.10 -15.81 32.97
N GLY A 212 -6.86 -14.51 33.16
CA GLY A 212 -5.71 -13.96 33.90
C GLY A 212 -4.39 -13.97 33.13
N THR A 213 -4.39 -14.35 31.83
CA THR A 213 -3.19 -14.38 30.99
C THR A 213 -3.36 -13.38 29.84
N ALA A 214 -3.17 -12.10 30.12
CA ALA A 214 -3.23 -11.08 29.08
C ALA A 214 -2.09 -11.27 28.06
N ILE A 215 -2.40 -11.21 26.77
CA ILE A 215 -1.41 -11.25 25.69
C ILE A 215 -0.81 -9.85 25.55
N PRO A 216 0.51 -9.67 25.69
CA PRO A 216 1.15 -8.37 25.53
C PRO A 216 0.86 -7.78 24.13
N PRO A 217 0.61 -6.46 24.01
CA PRO A 217 0.36 -5.80 22.72
C PRO A 217 1.47 -6.03 21.69
N ASP A 218 2.72 -6.12 22.15
CA ASP A 218 3.88 -6.39 21.28
C ASP A 218 3.81 -7.77 20.62
N LEU A 219 3.33 -8.79 21.35
CA LEU A 219 3.10 -10.11 20.78
C LEU A 219 1.95 -10.08 19.76
N LEU A 220 0.88 -9.32 20.02
CA LEU A 220 -0.23 -9.16 19.07
C LEU A 220 0.23 -8.48 17.78
N ALA A 221 1.19 -7.56 17.85
CA ALA A 221 1.75 -6.93 16.66
C ALA A 221 2.47 -7.92 15.73
N HIS A 222 2.92 -9.06 16.25
CA HIS A 222 3.55 -10.13 15.48
C HIS A 222 2.58 -11.21 15.01
N VAL A 223 1.34 -11.23 15.54
CA VAL A 223 0.27 -12.11 15.07
C VAL A 223 -0.30 -11.52 13.79
N GLY A 224 0.25 -11.91 12.67
CA GLY A 224 -0.22 -11.47 11.35
C GLY A 224 -0.33 -12.68 10.42
N LEU A 225 -1.02 -12.49 9.30
CA LEU A 225 -1.04 -13.39 8.16
C LEU A 225 0.38 -13.52 7.52
N LYS A 226 1.42 -13.47 8.33
CA LYS A 226 2.82 -13.48 7.90
C LYS A 226 3.31 -14.91 7.78
N GLY A 227 3.14 -15.49 6.59
CA GLY A 227 3.77 -16.75 6.26
C GLY A 227 4.48 -16.66 4.92
N ARG A 228 5.81 -16.59 4.93
CA ARG A 228 6.56 -17.13 3.80
C ARG A 228 6.20 -18.62 3.71
N GLY A 229 5.32 -18.97 2.77
CA GLY A 229 5.04 -20.36 2.42
C GLY A 229 3.97 -21.09 3.24
N ASN A 230 3.40 -20.52 4.30
CA ASN A 230 2.31 -21.14 5.03
C ASN A 230 0.99 -20.38 4.82
N THR A 231 0.03 -21.08 4.25
CA THR A 231 -1.39 -20.72 4.31
C THR A 231 -1.77 -20.43 5.76
N PRO A 232 -2.57 -19.39 6.06
CA PRO A 232 -3.01 -19.14 7.44
C PRO A 232 -3.56 -20.41 8.06
N THR A 233 -3.04 -20.81 9.21
CA THR A 233 -3.38 -22.07 9.88
C THR A 233 -4.89 -22.21 10.10
N LEU A 234 -5.58 -21.10 10.37
CA LEU A 234 -7.04 -21.05 10.52
C LEU A 234 -7.79 -21.33 9.21
N TRP A 235 -7.23 -20.99 8.05
CA TRP A 235 -7.82 -21.30 6.75
C TRP A 235 -7.67 -22.79 6.41
N ARG A 236 -6.54 -23.40 6.75
CA ARG A 236 -6.36 -24.86 6.59
C ARG A 236 -7.38 -25.67 7.39
N LEU A 237 -7.73 -25.23 8.59
CA LEU A 237 -8.71 -25.91 9.44
C LEU A 237 -10.13 -25.85 8.88
N SER A 238 -10.50 -24.78 8.18
CA SER A 238 -11.81 -24.67 7.53
C SER A 238 -11.93 -25.48 6.24
N HIS A 239 -10.80 -25.83 5.60
CA HIS A 239 -10.78 -26.60 4.34
C HIS A 239 -10.65 -28.12 4.54
N LEU A 240 -10.10 -28.54 5.67
CA LEU A 240 -10.09 -29.94 6.05
C LEU A 240 -11.41 -30.31 6.75
N GLY A 241 -12.53 -30.23 6.02
CA GLY A 241 -13.89 -30.57 6.46
C GLY A 241 -14.00 -31.91 7.20
N GLY A 242 -13.28 -32.08 8.27
CA GLY A 242 -13.21 -33.28 9.06
C GLY A 242 -12.89 -32.96 10.50
N ARG A 243 -13.91 -33.00 11.33
CA ARG A 243 -13.84 -33.08 12.79
C ARG A 243 -13.02 -31.95 13.44
N ALA A 244 -13.68 -30.81 13.67
CA ALA A 244 -13.31 -29.96 14.78
C ALA A 244 -13.40 -30.80 16.05
N ALA A 245 -12.27 -31.32 16.52
CA ALA A 245 -12.17 -31.79 17.86
C ALA A 245 -12.47 -30.60 18.77
N ARG A 246 -13.60 -30.64 19.45
CA ARG A 246 -13.85 -29.80 20.62
C ARG A 246 -12.84 -30.22 21.67
N THR A 247 -11.72 -29.56 21.70
CA THR A 247 -10.83 -29.55 22.85
C THR A 247 -10.91 -28.15 23.43
N GLU A 248 -11.59 -28.06 24.55
CA GLU A 248 -11.47 -26.95 25.49
C GLU A 248 -10.00 -26.82 25.83
N GLY A 249 -9.40 -25.67 25.58
CA GLY A 249 -8.04 -25.34 25.98
C GLY A 249 -6.97 -25.60 24.91
N ALA A 250 -6.35 -24.51 24.52
CA ALA A 250 -5.07 -24.41 23.81
C ALA A 250 -4.95 -25.15 22.46
N MET A 251 -5.05 -24.43 21.39
CA MET A 251 -4.53 -24.91 20.11
C MET A 251 -2.98 -24.91 20.18
N VAL A 252 -2.43 -26.06 20.57
CA VAL A 252 -1.02 -26.37 20.37
C VAL A 252 -0.87 -26.92 18.96
N TYR A 253 -0.09 -26.24 18.13
CA TYR A 253 0.25 -26.69 16.79
C TYR A 253 1.38 -27.73 16.90
N GLU A 254 1.08 -28.98 16.70
CA GLU A 254 2.10 -29.99 16.37
C GLU A 254 2.32 -29.99 14.86
N SER A 255 3.54 -29.67 14.44
CA SER A 255 3.96 -29.84 13.05
C SER A 255 4.00 -31.33 12.72
N PRO A 256 3.46 -31.78 11.57
CA PRO A 256 3.59 -33.17 11.13
C PRO A 256 5.06 -33.48 10.90
N LYS A 257 5.58 -34.50 11.60
CA LYS A 257 6.90 -35.07 11.33
C LYS A 257 6.90 -35.59 9.88
N THR A 258 7.79 -35.05 9.07
CA THR A 258 8.09 -35.59 7.74
C THR A 258 8.70 -36.98 7.94
N SER A 259 7.91 -38.04 7.72
CA SER A 259 8.44 -39.38 7.53
C SER A 259 9.21 -39.38 6.20
N ARG A 260 10.53 -39.47 6.30
CA ARG A 260 11.37 -39.83 5.15
C ARG A 260 11.01 -41.27 4.79
N VAL A 261 10.34 -41.45 3.69
CA VAL A 261 10.29 -42.74 3.00
C VAL A 261 11.71 -42.97 2.45
N ARG A 262 12.39 -43.96 2.99
CA ARG A 262 13.60 -44.50 2.38
C ARG A 262 13.12 -45.42 1.28
N ASP A 263 13.43 -45.08 0.06
CA ASP A 263 13.37 -45.99 -1.06
C ASP A 263 14.54 -46.98 -0.90
N GLY A 264 14.17 -48.27 -0.86
CA GLY A 264 15.06 -49.41 -1.08
C GLY A 264 15.07 -49.79 -2.55
#